data_d23d2767740948234736a3f8e471518b
#
_entry.id   d23d2767740948234736a3f8e471518b
#
_cell.length_a   1.000
_cell.length_b   1.000
_cell.length_c   1.000
_cell.angle_alpha   90.00
_cell.angle_beta   90.00
_cell.angle_gamma   90.00
#
_symmetry.space_group_name_H-M   'P 1'
#
loop_
_entity.id
_entity.type
_entity.pdbx_description
1 polymer ?
#
loop_
_entity_poly.entity_id
_entity_poly.type
_entity_poly.pdbx_seq_one_letter_code
_entity_poly.pdbx_strand_id
1 'polypeptide(L)'
;MENFKRYIVLWVSQSISQLGSSMTAFALILWTYEQTGSALSVSIMSFCNYVPYILISIFVGVFVDSHRKKAVMLVADSIAALASLLILAFSMTGTLSAGHIYIFNAVAGTTTAFQQPASSVAIAKIVPKDKLTNVSGMNSFSSNLVVVFSPMLAAVLFSAGGLPLILLFDLLSFVAAFSVLLFLIHIPEQIIREKFTSPFAGIKVGFHFLKNETGILYIMLTMATINFFPD
;
A
#
# COMPACT_ATOMS: atom_id res chain seq x y z
N MET A 1 20.31 17.38 -9.08
CA MET A 1 20.94 16.37 -8.19
C MET A 1 20.28 16.31 -6.81
N GLU A 2 19.87 17.40 -6.21
CA GLU A 2 19.25 17.44 -4.87
C GLU A 2 17.90 16.70 -4.80
N ASN A 3 17.05 16.84 -5.80
CA ASN A 3 15.75 16.18 -5.85
C ASN A 3 15.85 14.65 -5.94
N PHE A 4 16.86 14.13 -6.65
CA PHE A 4 17.05 12.68 -6.73
C PHE A 4 17.58 12.09 -5.42
N LYS A 5 18.44 12.81 -4.68
CA LYS A 5 18.87 12.41 -3.32
C LYS A 5 17.68 12.35 -2.34
N ARG A 6 16.79 13.35 -2.41
CA ARG A 6 15.55 13.36 -1.60
C ARG A 6 14.65 12.18 -1.93
N TYR A 7 14.55 11.84 -3.22
CA TYR A 7 13.84 10.64 -3.64
C TYR A 7 14.45 9.36 -3.04
N ILE A 8 15.78 9.21 -3.05
CA ILE A 8 16.45 8.02 -2.48
C ILE A 8 16.12 7.88 -0.99
N VAL A 9 16.13 8.97 -0.22
CA VAL A 9 15.78 8.95 1.22
C VAL A 9 14.31 8.53 1.40
N LEU A 10 13.40 9.07 0.59
CA LEU A 10 12.00 8.66 0.59
C LEU A 10 11.87 7.17 0.24
N TRP A 11 12.53 6.73 -0.82
CA TRP A 11 12.48 5.35 -1.28
C TRP A 11 12.98 4.37 -0.23
N VAL A 12 14.12 4.63 0.42
CA VAL A 12 14.64 3.77 1.49
C VAL A 12 13.67 3.70 2.66
N SER A 13 13.17 4.84 3.13
CA SER A 13 12.23 4.88 4.26
C SER A 13 10.91 4.17 3.97
N GLN A 14 10.36 4.37 2.78
CA GLN A 14 9.12 3.71 2.33
C GLN A 14 9.33 2.20 2.12
N SER A 15 10.50 1.77 1.62
CA SER A 15 10.83 0.35 1.45
C SER A 15 10.94 -0.38 2.79
N ILE A 16 11.52 0.25 3.80
CA ILE A 16 11.60 -0.31 5.16
C ILE A 16 10.21 -0.41 5.78
N SER A 17 9.38 0.63 5.62
CA SER A 17 7.99 0.61 6.10
C SER A 17 7.16 -0.46 5.37
N GLN A 18 7.31 -0.60 4.05
CA GLN A 18 6.65 -1.65 3.27
C GLN A 18 7.07 -3.06 3.74
N LEU A 19 8.34 -3.23 4.09
CA LEU A 19 8.84 -4.49 4.67
C LEU A 19 8.13 -4.78 6.00
N GLY A 20 8.04 -3.80 6.90
CA GLY A 20 7.32 -3.94 8.18
C GLY A 20 5.87 -4.34 8.00
N SER A 21 5.14 -3.63 7.13
CA SER A 21 3.72 -3.93 6.86
C SER A 21 3.53 -5.30 6.20
N SER A 22 4.45 -5.73 5.32
CA SER A 22 4.41 -7.07 4.73
C SER A 22 4.72 -8.16 5.74
N MET A 23 5.63 -7.90 6.69
CA MET A 23 5.89 -8.81 7.82
C MET A 23 4.65 -8.93 8.72
N THR A 24 3.98 -7.82 9.03
CA THR A 24 2.71 -7.80 9.77
C THR A 24 1.64 -8.62 9.05
N ALA A 25 1.45 -8.43 7.74
CA ALA A 25 0.48 -9.19 6.95
C ALA A 25 0.76 -10.70 7.04
N PHE A 26 2.02 -11.13 6.88
CA PHE A 26 2.40 -12.53 6.99
C PHE A 26 2.19 -13.08 8.42
N ALA A 27 2.58 -12.32 9.44
CA ALA A 27 2.40 -12.73 10.84
C ALA A 27 0.92 -12.88 11.22
N LEU A 28 0.04 -12.02 10.70
CA LEU A 28 -1.40 -12.14 10.91
C LEU A 28 -1.99 -13.39 10.22
N ILE A 29 -1.44 -13.81 9.08
CA ILE A 29 -1.80 -15.09 8.44
C ILE A 29 -1.44 -16.25 9.37
N LEU A 30 -0.20 -16.29 9.88
CA LEU A 30 0.25 -17.33 10.79
C LEU A 30 -0.60 -17.36 12.06
N TRP A 31 -0.78 -16.22 12.71
CA TRP A 31 -1.57 -16.11 13.93
C TRP A 31 -3.03 -16.56 13.72
N THR A 32 -3.66 -16.12 12.61
CA THR A 32 -5.04 -16.50 12.31
C THR A 32 -5.16 -18.00 12.10
N TYR A 33 -4.21 -18.62 11.40
CA TYR A 33 -4.20 -20.06 11.19
C TYR A 33 -3.96 -20.82 12.50
N GLU A 34 -3.02 -20.39 13.33
CA GLU A 34 -2.76 -20.99 14.65
C GLU A 34 -3.99 -20.95 15.57
N GLN A 35 -4.72 -19.84 15.58
CA GLN A 35 -5.89 -19.67 16.45
C GLN A 35 -7.15 -20.39 15.96
N THR A 36 -7.33 -20.49 14.64
CA THR A 36 -8.58 -21.01 14.05
C THR A 36 -8.46 -22.42 13.50
N GLY A 37 -7.24 -22.88 13.18
CA GLY A 37 -6.99 -24.13 12.46
C GLY A 37 -7.63 -24.17 11.06
N SER A 38 -8.09 -23.03 10.54
CA SER A 38 -8.95 -22.95 9.36
C SER A 38 -8.31 -22.13 8.22
N ALA A 39 -8.03 -22.80 7.12
CA ALA A 39 -7.63 -22.13 5.88
C ALA A 39 -8.72 -21.17 5.33
N LEU A 40 -10.00 -21.46 5.64
CA LEU A 40 -11.10 -20.57 5.28
C LEU A 40 -10.99 -19.21 5.99
N SER A 41 -10.60 -19.18 7.27
CA SER A 41 -10.39 -17.95 8.02
C SER A 41 -9.29 -17.08 7.40
N VAL A 42 -8.21 -17.69 6.94
CA VAL A 42 -7.12 -17.01 6.21
C VAL A 42 -7.62 -16.47 4.86
N SER A 43 -8.43 -17.23 4.14
CA SER A 43 -9.02 -16.79 2.88
C SER A 43 -9.96 -15.60 3.07
N ILE A 44 -10.79 -15.60 4.13
CA ILE A 44 -11.66 -14.47 4.49
C ILE A 44 -10.82 -13.22 4.80
N MET A 45 -9.70 -13.38 5.51
CA MET A 45 -8.76 -12.28 5.78
C MET A 45 -8.26 -11.62 4.48
N SER A 46 -7.82 -12.44 3.52
CA SER A 46 -7.39 -11.96 2.21
C SER A 46 -8.54 -11.29 1.45
N PHE A 47 -9.74 -11.87 1.48
CA PHE A 47 -10.94 -11.28 0.89
C PHE A 47 -11.26 -9.92 1.48
N CYS A 48 -11.18 -9.77 2.80
CA CYS A 48 -11.37 -8.49 3.49
C CYS A 48 -10.35 -7.43 3.07
N ASN A 49 -9.16 -7.82 2.66
CA ASN A 49 -8.14 -6.89 2.13
C ASN A 49 -8.43 -6.49 0.68
N TYR A 50 -8.63 -7.48 -0.20
CA TYR A 50 -8.73 -7.24 -1.64
C TYR A 50 -10.05 -6.60 -2.07
N VAL A 51 -11.18 -6.94 -1.45
CA VAL A 51 -12.49 -6.40 -1.86
C VAL A 51 -12.58 -4.89 -1.67
N PRO A 52 -12.27 -4.31 -0.50
CA PRO A 52 -12.24 -2.85 -0.34
C PRO A 52 -11.22 -2.20 -1.28
N TYR A 53 -10.04 -2.79 -1.44
CA TYR A 53 -9.01 -2.30 -2.36
C TYR A 53 -9.54 -2.16 -3.79
N ILE A 54 -10.16 -3.21 -4.34
CA ILE A 54 -10.70 -3.22 -5.70
C ILE A 54 -11.84 -2.21 -5.85
N LEU A 55 -12.80 -2.20 -4.92
CA LEU A 55 -13.94 -1.29 -5.00
C LEU A 55 -13.51 0.18 -4.96
N ILE A 56 -12.57 0.51 -4.10
CA ILE A 56 -12.08 1.88 -3.94
C ILE A 56 -11.17 2.28 -5.10
N SER A 57 -10.34 1.37 -5.62
CA SER A 57 -9.40 1.66 -6.72
C SER A 57 -10.09 2.22 -7.97
N ILE A 58 -11.37 1.88 -8.19
CA ILE A 58 -12.17 2.39 -9.30
C ILE A 58 -12.38 3.91 -9.19
N PHE A 59 -12.52 4.44 -7.98
CA PHE A 59 -12.86 5.85 -7.72
C PHE A 59 -11.66 6.69 -7.30
N VAL A 60 -10.62 6.04 -6.79
CA VAL A 60 -9.50 6.72 -6.11
C VAL A 60 -8.68 7.60 -7.06
N GLY A 61 -8.57 7.27 -8.34
CA GLY A 61 -7.83 8.06 -9.32
C GLY A 61 -8.30 9.51 -9.35
N VAL A 62 -9.62 9.71 -9.54
CA VAL A 62 -10.25 11.04 -9.56
C VAL A 62 -10.06 11.78 -8.22
N PHE A 63 -10.16 11.04 -7.11
CA PHE A 63 -9.96 11.61 -5.77
C PHE A 63 -8.52 12.08 -5.59
N VAL A 64 -7.54 11.24 -5.92
CA VAL A 64 -6.12 11.57 -5.79
C VAL A 64 -5.74 12.74 -6.69
N ASP A 65 -6.26 12.82 -7.93
CA ASP A 65 -5.96 13.92 -8.85
C ASP A 65 -6.45 15.27 -8.32
N SER A 66 -7.58 15.29 -7.63
CA SER A 66 -8.18 16.51 -7.06
C SER A 66 -7.61 16.92 -5.70
N HIS A 67 -6.81 16.07 -5.04
CA HIS A 67 -6.27 16.34 -3.71
C HIS A 67 -4.73 16.42 -3.69
N ARG A 68 -4.19 16.96 -2.60
CA ARG A 68 -2.74 17.02 -2.36
C ARG A 68 -2.21 15.62 -2.12
N LYS A 69 -1.33 15.13 -3.02
CA LYS A 69 -0.79 13.77 -2.98
C LYS A 69 -0.10 13.45 -1.66
N LYS A 70 0.70 14.41 -1.15
CA LYS A 70 1.34 14.29 0.16
C LYS A 70 0.32 14.12 1.29
N ALA A 71 -0.77 14.90 1.29
CA ALA A 71 -1.81 14.80 2.30
C ALA A 71 -2.53 13.45 2.24
N VAL A 72 -2.85 12.98 1.03
CA VAL A 72 -3.48 11.66 0.83
C VAL A 72 -2.60 10.55 1.37
N MET A 73 -1.29 10.56 1.06
CA MET A 73 -0.33 9.58 1.58
C MET A 73 -0.26 9.63 3.11
N LEU A 74 -0.08 10.82 3.70
CA LEU A 74 0.03 10.97 5.16
C LEU A 74 -1.23 10.52 5.89
N VAL A 75 -2.42 10.81 5.35
CA VAL A 75 -3.70 10.37 5.96
C VAL A 75 -3.86 8.85 5.84
N ALA A 76 -3.59 8.28 4.66
CA ALA A 76 -3.66 6.83 4.47
C ALA A 76 -2.69 6.09 5.41
N ASP A 77 -1.44 6.56 5.47
CA ASP A 77 -0.43 6.03 6.37
C ASP A 77 -0.85 6.14 7.85
N SER A 78 -1.41 7.29 8.27
CA SER A 78 -1.87 7.48 9.66
C SER A 78 -3.00 6.51 10.02
N ILE A 79 -3.95 6.28 9.12
CA ILE A 79 -5.04 5.33 9.34
C ILE A 79 -4.50 3.90 9.45
N ALA A 80 -3.58 3.51 8.58
CA ALA A 80 -2.93 2.21 8.62
C ALA A 80 -2.17 1.99 9.95
N ALA A 81 -1.40 2.99 10.39
CA ALA A 81 -0.67 2.92 11.66
C ALA A 81 -1.60 2.85 12.88
N LEU A 82 -2.70 3.60 12.89
CA LEU A 82 -3.70 3.50 13.95
C LEU A 82 -4.32 2.09 14.00
N ALA A 83 -4.59 1.50 12.85
CA ALA A 83 -5.08 0.12 12.79
C ALA A 83 -4.03 -0.88 13.32
N SER A 84 -2.74 -0.74 12.94
CA SER A 84 -1.65 -1.57 13.48
C SER A 84 -1.49 -1.40 14.99
N LEU A 85 -1.63 -0.17 15.50
CA LEU A 85 -1.56 0.13 16.93
C LEU A 85 -2.72 -0.54 17.70
N LEU A 86 -3.92 -0.55 17.14
CA LEU A 86 -5.07 -1.23 17.75
C LEU A 86 -4.86 -2.75 17.80
N ILE A 87 -4.36 -3.36 16.73
CA ILE A 87 -4.02 -4.78 16.71
C ILE A 87 -2.94 -5.11 17.73
N LEU A 88 -1.92 -4.25 17.87
CA LEU A 88 -0.89 -4.39 18.91
C LEU A 88 -1.52 -4.36 20.32
N ALA A 89 -2.40 -3.39 20.58
CA ALA A 89 -3.08 -3.28 21.88
C ALA A 89 -3.93 -4.52 22.20
N PHE A 90 -4.72 -5.01 21.23
CA PHE A 90 -5.51 -6.25 21.41
C PHE A 90 -4.62 -7.48 21.57
N SER A 91 -3.48 -7.54 20.89
CA SER A 91 -2.52 -8.63 21.02
C SER A 91 -1.88 -8.66 22.42
N MET A 92 -1.50 -7.49 22.95
CA MET A 92 -0.90 -7.38 24.29
C MET A 92 -1.88 -7.66 25.42
N THR A 93 -3.16 -7.35 25.24
CA THR A 93 -4.22 -7.63 26.23
C THR A 93 -4.77 -9.04 26.13
N GLY A 94 -4.34 -9.84 25.15
CA GLY A 94 -4.84 -11.20 24.92
C GLY A 94 -6.29 -11.25 24.41
N THR A 95 -6.86 -10.13 23.97
CA THR A 95 -8.24 -10.02 23.49
C THR A 95 -8.34 -10.03 21.95
N LEU A 96 -7.21 -10.25 21.26
CA LEU A 96 -7.18 -10.32 19.80
C LEU A 96 -8.06 -11.48 19.29
N SER A 97 -8.86 -11.22 18.29
CA SER A 97 -9.71 -12.21 17.62
C SER A 97 -9.60 -12.11 16.10
N ALA A 98 -10.01 -13.16 15.38
CA ALA A 98 -10.03 -13.15 13.92
C ALA A 98 -10.87 -12.00 13.35
N GLY A 99 -11.97 -11.61 14.03
CA GLY A 99 -12.79 -10.47 13.63
C GLY A 99 -12.04 -9.15 13.61
N HIS A 100 -11.17 -8.89 14.59
CA HIS A 100 -10.31 -7.70 14.60
C HIS A 100 -9.34 -7.69 13.42
N ILE A 101 -8.80 -8.87 13.06
CA ILE A 101 -7.88 -9.00 11.92
C ILE A 101 -8.61 -8.78 10.59
N TYR A 102 -9.86 -9.23 10.45
CA TYR A 102 -10.66 -8.98 9.24
C TYR A 102 -10.90 -7.48 9.03
N ILE A 103 -11.25 -6.76 10.11
CA ILE A 103 -11.43 -5.30 10.07
C ILE A 103 -10.10 -4.61 9.74
N PHE A 104 -9.00 -5.02 10.36
CA PHE A 104 -7.66 -4.51 10.04
C PHE A 104 -7.33 -4.66 8.56
N ASN A 105 -7.56 -5.86 8.00
CA ASN A 105 -7.29 -6.11 6.59
C ASN A 105 -8.17 -5.27 5.66
N ALA A 106 -9.43 -5.04 6.01
CA ALA A 106 -10.31 -4.15 5.25
C ALA A 106 -9.80 -2.69 5.26
N VAL A 107 -9.33 -2.22 6.41
CA VAL A 107 -8.70 -0.89 6.53
C VAL A 107 -7.39 -0.84 5.74
N ALA A 108 -6.54 -1.86 5.84
CA ALA A 108 -5.27 -1.94 5.11
C ALA A 108 -5.49 -1.93 3.59
N GLY A 109 -6.45 -2.70 3.07
CA GLY A 109 -6.82 -2.68 1.65
C GLY A 109 -7.33 -1.31 1.20
N THR A 110 -8.17 -0.68 2.02
CA THR A 110 -8.68 0.68 1.77
C THR A 110 -7.55 1.71 1.70
N THR A 111 -6.67 1.74 2.68
CA THR A 111 -5.55 2.70 2.73
C THR A 111 -4.57 2.50 1.60
N THR A 112 -4.27 1.25 1.24
CA THR A 112 -3.41 0.90 0.11
C THR A 112 -3.98 1.39 -1.23
N ALA A 113 -5.31 1.31 -1.42
CA ALA A 113 -5.96 1.81 -2.63
C ALA A 113 -5.74 3.32 -2.83
N PHE A 114 -5.67 4.11 -1.75
CA PHE A 114 -5.35 5.55 -1.84
C PHE A 114 -3.86 5.80 -1.97
N GLN A 115 -3.03 5.06 -1.23
CA GLN A 115 -1.60 5.32 -1.14
C GLN A 115 -0.86 5.02 -2.43
N GLN A 116 -1.14 3.91 -3.10
CA GLN A 116 -0.42 3.51 -4.31
C GLN A 116 -0.48 4.56 -5.43
N PRO A 117 -1.66 5.05 -5.89
CA PRO A 117 -1.71 6.05 -6.93
C PRO A 117 -1.16 7.41 -6.47
N ALA A 118 -1.40 7.80 -5.21
CA ALA A 118 -0.85 9.04 -4.67
C ALA A 118 0.68 9.04 -4.67
N SER A 119 1.31 7.94 -4.25
CA SER A 119 2.76 7.74 -4.25
C SER A 119 3.33 7.74 -5.67
N SER A 120 2.70 7.03 -6.61
CA SER A 120 3.14 6.97 -8.01
C SER A 120 3.15 8.36 -8.67
N VAL A 121 2.09 9.14 -8.48
CA VAL A 121 2.01 10.52 -8.99
C VAL A 121 3.01 11.44 -8.28
N ALA A 122 3.19 11.29 -6.97
CA ALA A 122 4.16 12.07 -6.20
C ALA A 122 5.60 11.82 -6.70
N ILE A 123 5.98 10.57 -6.90
CA ILE A 123 7.29 10.17 -7.41
C ILE A 123 7.53 10.77 -8.80
N ALA A 124 6.55 10.67 -9.71
CA ALA A 124 6.65 11.22 -11.05
C ALA A 124 6.86 12.75 -11.07
N LYS A 125 6.43 13.47 -10.01
CA LYS A 125 6.62 14.92 -9.87
C LYS A 125 7.95 15.30 -9.22
N ILE A 126 8.52 14.45 -8.38
CA ILE A 126 9.79 14.71 -7.66
C ILE A 126 10.98 14.35 -8.54
N VAL A 127 10.87 13.27 -9.32
CA VAL A 127 11.99 12.70 -10.07
C VAL A 127 12.08 13.33 -11.46
N PRO A 128 13.30 13.71 -11.91
CA PRO A 128 13.54 14.12 -13.30
C PRO A 128 13.15 13.02 -14.30
N LYS A 129 12.61 13.42 -15.45
CA LYS A 129 12.09 12.47 -16.47
C LYS A 129 13.13 11.45 -16.96
N ASP A 130 14.40 11.86 -17.05
CA ASP A 130 15.54 11.02 -17.43
C ASP A 130 15.87 9.93 -16.41
N LYS A 131 15.37 10.01 -15.18
CA LYS A 131 15.59 9.07 -14.07
C LYS A 131 14.40 8.15 -13.79
N LEU A 132 13.26 8.33 -14.45
CA LEU A 132 12.04 7.55 -14.17
C LEU A 132 12.24 6.05 -14.38
N THR A 133 13.01 5.65 -15.39
CA THR A 133 13.34 4.23 -15.64
C THR A 133 14.14 3.63 -14.45
N ASN A 134 15.11 4.38 -13.93
CA ASN A 134 15.89 3.95 -12.77
C ASN A 134 15.00 3.79 -11.54
N VAL A 135 14.07 4.72 -11.33
CA VAL A 135 13.08 4.67 -10.23
C VAL A 135 12.19 3.44 -10.34
N SER A 136 11.71 3.13 -11.54
CA SER A 136 10.91 1.91 -11.77
C SER A 136 11.71 0.65 -11.43
N GLY A 137 12.98 0.59 -11.83
CA GLY A 137 13.88 -0.50 -11.46
C GLY A 137 14.11 -0.61 -9.95
N MET A 138 14.33 0.52 -9.27
CA MET A 138 14.47 0.56 -7.80
C MET A 138 13.20 0.10 -7.08
N ASN A 139 12.03 0.53 -7.53
CA ASN A 139 10.76 0.11 -6.94
C ASN A 139 10.51 -1.40 -7.13
N SER A 140 10.75 -1.92 -8.34
CA SER A 140 10.64 -3.36 -8.60
C SER A 140 11.63 -4.17 -7.75
N PHE A 141 12.86 -3.71 -7.62
CA PHE A 141 13.86 -4.34 -6.77
C PHE A 141 13.40 -4.37 -5.30
N SER A 142 12.96 -3.23 -4.77
CA SER A 142 12.44 -3.15 -3.39
C SER A 142 11.25 -4.08 -3.19
N SER A 143 10.27 -4.07 -4.08
CA SER A 143 9.08 -4.92 -3.97
C SER A 143 9.44 -6.41 -3.97
N ASN A 144 10.36 -6.84 -4.84
CA ASN A 144 10.83 -8.22 -4.88
C ASN A 144 11.60 -8.60 -3.60
N LEU A 145 12.44 -7.70 -3.08
CA LEU A 145 13.11 -7.93 -1.80
C LEU A 145 12.09 -8.11 -0.66
N VAL A 146 11.08 -7.24 -0.61
CA VAL A 146 10.01 -7.33 0.41
C VAL A 146 9.29 -8.67 0.32
N VAL A 147 8.91 -9.12 -0.88
CA VAL A 147 8.21 -10.41 -1.07
C VAL A 147 9.05 -11.59 -0.55
N VAL A 148 10.37 -11.59 -0.81
CA VAL A 148 11.25 -12.69 -0.41
C VAL A 148 11.62 -12.63 1.07
N PHE A 149 11.98 -11.43 1.57
CA PHE A 149 12.53 -11.29 2.92
C PHE A 149 11.47 -11.13 4.01
N SER A 150 10.27 -10.59 3.70
CA SER A 150 9.27 -10.37 4.75
C SER A 150 8.80 -11.66 5.43
N PRO A 151 8.52 -12.79 4.75
CA PRO A 151 8.15 -14.02 5.43
C PRO A 151 9.30 -14.58 6.30
N MET A 152 10.54 -14.47 5.82
CA MET A 152 11.72 -14.96 6.55
C MET A 152 11.94 -14.16 7.84
N LEU A 153 11.94 -12.82 7.74
CA LEU A 153 12.12 -11.95 8.89
C LEU A 153 10.93 -12.03 9.86
N ALA A 154 9.70 -12.11 9.31
CA ALA A 154 8.51 -12.30 10.12
C ALA A 154 8.57 -13.60 10.92
N ALA A 155 8.98 -14.72 10.33
CA ALA A 155 9.12 -15.99 11.04
C ALA A 155 10.15 -15.91 12.17
N VAL A 156 11.31 -15.26 11.92
CA VAL A 156 12.34 -15.06 12.95
C VAL A 156 11.84 -14.20 14.10
N LEU A 157 11.22 -13.04 13.80
CA LEU A 157 10.69 -12.15 14.85
C LEU A 157 9.48 -12.74 15.55
N PHE A 158 8.65 -13.53 14.85
CA PHE A 158 7.52 -14.22 15.45
C PHE A 158 7.98 -15.27 16.47
N SER A 159 9.04 -16.03 16.15
CA SER A 159 9.62 -16.99 17.09
C SER A 159 10.30 -16.34 18.29
N ALA A 160 10.85 -15.14 18.14
CA ALA A 160 11.57 -14.42 19.20
C ALA A 160 10.65 -13.68 20.17
N GLY A 161 9.54 -13.09 19.70
CA GLY A 161 8.66 -12.23 20.52
C GLY A 161 7.21 -12.22 20.08
N GLY A 162 6.81 -13.15 19.22
CA GLY A 162 5.43 -13.26 18.73
C GLY A 162 4.97 -12.10 17.86
N LEU A 163 3.68 -12.04 17.68
CA LEU A 163 3.03 -10.98 16.90
C LEU A 163 3.34 -9.56 17.41
N PRO A 164 3.38 -9.28 18.74
CA PRO A 164 3.66 -7.92 19.22
C PRO A 164 5.00 -7.35 18.75
N LEU A 165 6.05 -8.17 18.65
CA LEU A 165 7.37 -7.71 18.23
C LEU A 165 7.37 -7.26 16.75
N ILE A 166 6.64 -7.96 15.90
CA ILE A 166 6.50 -7.61 14.48
C ILE A 166 5.70 -6.33 14.32
N LEU A 167 4.58 -6.20 15.03
CA LEU A 167 3.76 -4.98 15.02
C LEU A 167 4.52 -3.76 15.53
N LEU A 168 5.38 -3.94 16.54
CA LEU A 168 6.24 -2.87 17.03
C LEU A 168 7.26 -2.43 15.97
N PHE A 169 7.89 -3.39 15.28
CA PHE A 169 8.80 -3.09 14.17
C PHE A 169 8.09 -2.32 13.03
N ASP A 170 6.89 -2.77 12.65
CA ASP A 170 6.05 -2.11 11.64
C ASP A 170 5.74 -0.65 12.04
N LEU A 171 5.29 -0.43 13.28
CA LEU A 171 5.00 0.91 13.79
C LEU A 171 6.24 1.81 13.84
N LEU A 172 7.39 1.30 14.25
CA LEU A 172 8.64 2.08 14.26
C LEU A 172 9.10 2.45 12.85
N SER A 173 9.04 1.50 11.92
CA SER A 173 9.39 1.74 10.51
C SER A 173 8.42 2.75 9.87
N PHE A 174 7.13 2.66 10.21
CA PHE A 174 6.12 3.62 9.81
C PHE A 174 6.44 5.04 10.31
N VAL A 175 6.72 5.21 11.61
CA VAL A 175 7.06 6.53 12.18
C VAL A 175 8.27 7.14 11.47
N ALA A 176 9.27 6.33 11.14
CA ALA A 176 10.43 6.78 10.38
C ALA A 176 10.04 7.26 8.97
N ALA A 177 9.28 6.45 8.21
CA ALA A 177 8.83 6.79 6.86
C ALA A 177 7.89 8.00 6.84
N PHE A 178 6.96 8.08 7.80
CA PHE A 178 6.06 9.21 7.97
C PHE A 178 6.82 10.50 8.25
N SER A 179 7.82 10.45 9.13
CA SER A 179 8.67 11.62 9.46
C SER A 179 9.46 12.10 8.24
N VAL A 180 10.02 11.19 7.46
CA VAL A 180 10.72 11.53 6.21
C VAL A 180 9.76 12.20 5.23
N LEU A 181 8.58 11.62 5.01
CA LEU A 181 7.58 12.18 4.10
C LEU A 181 7.09 13.56 4.58
N LEU A 182 6.85 13.71 5.89
CA LEU A 182 6.33 14.96 6.45
C LEU A 182 7.35 16.10 6.41
N PHE A 183 8.58 15.86 6.82
CA PHE A 183 9.57 16.93 7.06
C PHE A 183 10.55 17.10 5.89
N LEU A 184 10.98 16.02 5.21
CA LEU A 184 12.04 16.11 4.21
C LEU A 184 11.51 16.26 2.79
N ILE A 185 10.30 15.75 2.50
CA ILE A 185 9.80 15.67 1.13
C ILE A 185 8.85 16.82 0.85
N HIS A 186 9.25 17.64 -0.11
CA HIS A 186 8.38 18.65 -0.70
C HIS A 186 7.91 18.19 -2.07
N ILE A 187 6.60 17.97 -2.20
CA ILE A 187 5.98 17.57 -3.48
C ILE A 187 5.45 18.85 -4.13
N PRO A 188 5.93 19.23 -5.34
CA PRO A 188 5.37 20.36 -6.06
C PRO A 188 3.93 20.01 -6.50
N GLU A 189 2.97 20.55 -5.79
CA GLU A 189 1.56 20.21 -6.01
C GLU A 189 0.91 21.19 -6.98
N GLN A 190 0.64 20.71 -8.18
CA GLN A 190 -0.34 21.32 -9.06
C GLN A 190 -1.66 20.58 -8.87
N ILE A 191 -2.59 21.21 -8.15
CA ILE A 191 -3.96 20.69 -8.03
C ILE A 191 -4.63 21.01 -9.36
N ILE A 192 -4.83 20.00 -10.19
CA ILE A 192 -5.66 20.12 -11.38
C ILE A 192 -7.11 20.17 -10.87
N ARG A 193 -7.63 21.38 -10.75
CA ARG A 193 -9.05 21.60 -10.46
C ARG A 193 -9.89 21.36 -11.73
N GLU A 194 -9.80 20.21 -12.33
CA GLU A 194 -10.88 19.77 -13.20
C GLU A 194 -12.07 19.47 -12.28
N LYS A 195 -13.06 20.35 -12.36
CA LYS A 195 -14.35 20.16 -11.69
C LYS A 195 -15.05 18.98 -12.38
N PHE A 196 -14.68 17.77 -12.04
CA PHE A 196 -15.58 16.67 -12.32
C PHE A 196 -16.85 16.90 -11.49
N THR A 197 -17.96 17.09 -12.17
CA THR A 197 -19.27 17.34 -11.56
C THR A 197 -19.75 16.13 -10.72
N SER A 198 -19.13 14.97 -10.90
CA SER A 198 -19.32 13.78 -10.05
C SER A 198 -18.14 12.79 -10.20
N PRO A 199 -17.85 11.93 -9.21
CA PRO A 199 -16.87 10.83 -9.32
C PRO A 199 -17.14 9.90 -10.51
N PHE A 200 -18.42 9.66 -10.83
CA PHE A 200 -18.84 8.85 -11.98
C PHE A 200 -18.51 9.47 -13.32
N ALA A 201 -18.45 10.81 -13.42
CA ALA A 201 -18.05 11.49 -14.66
C ALA A 201 -16.59 11.19 -15.00
N GLY A 202 -15.69 11.15 -14.01
CA GLY A 202 -14.29 10.77 -14.22
C GLY A 202 -14.12 9.32 -14.69
N ILE A 203 -14.87 8.38 -14.11
CA ILE A 203 -14.89 6.97 -14.56
C ILE A 203 -15.35 6.86 -16.00
N LYS A 204 -16.43 7.57 -16.38
CA LYS A 204 -16.96 7.56 -17.75
C LYS A 204 -15.93 8.10 -18.75
N VAL A 205 -15.21 9.16 -18.40
CA VAL A 205 -14.12 9.72 -19.22
C VAL A 205 -12.99 8.72 -19.38
N GLY A 206 -12.54 8.08 -18.28
CA GLY A 206 -11.51 7.03 -18.32
C GLY A 206 -11.90 5.83 -19.18
N PHE A 207 -13.16 5.37 -19.04
CA PHE A 207 -13.66 4.25 -19.85
C PHE A 207 -13.79 4.62 -21.33
N HIS A 208 -14.20 5.85 -21.64
CA HIS A 208 -14.28 6.35 -23.01
C HIS A 208 -12.89 6.46 -23.64
N PHE A 209 -11.90 6.94 -22.88
CA PHE A 209 -10.50 6.97 -23.29
C PHE A 209 -9.97 5.57 -23.63
N LEU A 210 -10.17 4.58 -22.74
CA LEU A 210 -9.76 3.19 -22.99
C LEU A 210 -10.43 2.58 -24.20
N LYS A 211 -11.69 2.90 -24.46
CA LYS A 211 -12.40 2.42 -25.64
C LYS A 211 -11.86 3.00 -26.93
N ASN A 212 -11.39 4.25 -26.91
CA ASN A 212 -10.82 4.92 -28.08
C ASN A 212 -9.36 4.51 -28.33
N GLU A 213 -8.61 4.18 -27.28
CA GLU A 213 -7.22 3.73 -27.33
C GLU A 213 -7.13 2.20 -27.28
N THR A 214 -7.55 1.55 -28.36
CA THR A 214 -7.62 0.09 -28.46
C THR A 214 -6.29 -0.61 -28.16
N GLY A 215 -5.14 0.00 -28.48
CA GLY A 215 -3.82 -0.54 -28.16
C GLY A 215 -3.59 -0.69 -26.65
N ILE A 216 -3.99 0.32 -25.86
CA ILE A 216 -3.90 0.28 -24.40
C ILE A 216 -4.84 -0.79 -23.84
N LEU A 217 -6.06 -0.87 -24.38
CA LEU A 217 -7.05 -1.87 -23.95
C LEU A 217 -6.53 -3.31 -24.17
N TYR A 218 -5.93 -3.60 -25.33
CA TYR A 218 -5.34 -4.91 -25.61
C TYR A 218 -4.20 -5.25 -24.64
N ILE A 219 -3.30 -4.30 -24.36
CA ILE A 219 -2.21 -4.51 -23.40
C ILE A 219 -2.79 -4.82 -22.01
N MET A 220 -3.79 -4.05 -21.56
CA MET A 220 -4.44 -4.27 -20.26
C MET A 220 -5.11 -5.65 -20.18
N LEU A 221 -5.83 -6.06 -21.23
CA LEU A 221 -6.49 -7.38 -21.27
C LEU A 221 -5.46 -8.51 -21.29
N THR A 222 -4.38 -8.37 -22.05
CA THR A 222 -3.29 -9.35 -22.09
C THR A 222 -2.64 -9.50 -20.70
N MET A 223 -2.32 -8.37 -20.05
CA MET A 223 -1.77 -8.38 -18.69
C MET A 223 -2.75 -8.98 -17.67
N ALA A 224 -4.04 -8.68 -17.78
CA ALA A 224 -5.07 -9.27 -16.92
C ALA A 224 -5.15 -10.79 -17.11
N THR A 225 -5.08 -11.27 -18.35
CA THR A 225 -5.10 -12.70 -18.66
C THR A 225 -3.89 -13.43 -18.11
N ILE A 226 -2.67 -12.85 -18.27
CA ILE A 226 -1.43 -13.42 -17.71
C ILE A 226 -1.51 -13.49 -16.19
N ASN A 227 -2.03 -12.46 -15.52
CA ASN A 227 -2.16 -12.46 -14.06
C ASN A 227 -3.29 -13.37 -13.55
N PHE A 228 -4.27 -13.71 -14.40
CA PHE A 228 -5.36 -14.62 -14.02
C PHE A 228 -4.94 -16.09 -14.03
N PHE A 229 -3.97 -16.46 -14.87
CA PHE A 229 -3.37 -17.78 -14.93
C PHE A 229 -1.91 -17.71 -14.44
N PRO A 230 -1.67 -17.58 -13.12
CA PRO A 230 -0.32 -17.70 -12.61
C PRO A 230 0.17 -19.15 -12.80
N ASP A 231 1.39 -19.30 -13.29
CA ASP A 231 2.08 -20.60 -13.40
C ASP A 231 2.26 -21.27 -12.04
#